data_31ee1fe8ef6b7bf233a8b3629fe4f6c9
#
_entry.id   31ee1fe8ef6b7bf233a8b3629fe4f6c9
#
_cell.length_a   1.000
_cell.length_b   1.000
_cell.length_c   1.000
_cell.angle_alpha   90.00
_cell.angle_beta   90.00
_cell.angle_gamma   90.00
#
_symmetry.space_group_name_H-M   'P 1'
#
loop_
_entity.id
_entity.type
_entity.pdbx_description
1 polymer ?
#
loop_
_entity_poly.entity_id
_entity_poly.type
_entity_poly.pdbx_seq_one_letter_code
_entity_poly.pdbx_strand_id
1 'polypeptide(L)'
;MDDWHDDAKNADFEAYFNRISNSARYIGTDTSENWTKKEFQFFAKPLFDKKKTWNFKTLKRNLFFSKDSSIIWFDELLDTWMGECRGSGILEKEKNEWKIKHYVLSVAIPNDKIQQIIAIKKDSTH
;
A
#
# COMPACT_ATOMS: atom_id res chain seq x y z
N MET A 1 -5.76 -8.05 5.29
CA MET A 1 -5.62 -6.74 4.57
C MET A 1 -6.57 -5.67 5.09
N ASP A 2 -7.82 -6.00 5.34
CA ASP A 2 -8.75 -5.00 5.89
C ASP A 2 -8.29 -4.46 7.24
N ASP A 3 -7.80 -5.33 8.10
CA ASP A 3 -7.27 -4.91 9.41
C ASP A 3 -6.06 -3.99 9.25
N TRP A 4 -5.21 -4.25 8.26
CA TRP A 4 -4.05 -3.42 7.99
C TRP A 4 -4.46 -2.00 7.59
N HIS A 5 -5.46 -1.88 6.71
CA HIS A 5 -5.99 -0.58 6.33
C HIS A 5 -6.69 0.12 7.50
N ASP A 6 -7.39 -0.64 8.34
CA ASP A 6 -8.01 -0.09 9.55
C ASP A 6 -6.97 0.39 10.56
N ASP A 7 -5.84 -0.30 10.69
CA ASP A 7 -4.75 0.15 11.57
C ASP A 7 -4.24 1.52 11.15
N ALA A 8 -4.12 1.76 9.83
CA ALA A 8 -3.74 3.09 9.33
C ALA A 8 -4.80 4.14 9.64
N LYS A 9 -6.06 3.83 9.38
CA LYS A 9 -7.18 4.71 9.67
C LYS A 9 -7.21 5.11 11.14
N ASN A 10 -6.92 4.17 12.03
CA ASN A 10 -6.95 4.38 13.48
C ASN A 10 -5.61 4.88 14.03
N ALA A 11 -4.62 5.10 13.19
CA ALA A 11 -3.27 5.54 13.56
C ALA A 11 -2.61 4.62 14.57
N ASP A 12 -2.83 3.31 14.43
CA ASP A 12 -2.22 2.29 15.28
C ASP A 12 -0.90 1.83 14.65
N PHE A 13 0.18 2.53 15.00
CA PHE A 13 1.50 2.30 14.41
C PHE A 13 2.00 0.88 14.64
N GLU A 14 1.92 0.40 15.87
CA GLU A 14 2.45 -0.92 16.20
C GLU A 14 1.69 -2.03 15.47
N ALA A 15 0.35 -1.98 15.47
CA ALA A 15 -0.46 -2.97 14.79
C ALA A 15 -0.20 -2.95 13.28
N TYR A 16 -0.14 -1.75 12.70
CA TYR A 16 0.09 -1.57 11.27
C TYR A 16 1.41 -2.19 10.82
N PHE A 17 2.50 -1.86 11.51
CA PHE A 17 3.83 -2.33 11.13
C PHE A 17 4.09 -3.77 11.57
N ASN A 18 3.39 -4.27 12.59
CA ASN A 18 3.51 -5.67 12.97
C ASN A 18 2.99 -6.63 11.89
N ARG A 19 2.09 -6.16 11.03
CA ARG A 19 1.58 -6.97 9.91
C ARG A 19 2.52 -7.01 8.71
N ILE A 20 3.58 -6.20 8.74
CA ILE A 20 4.55 -6.09 7.65
C ILE A 20 5.77 -6.94 8.00
N SER A 21 6.19 -7.80 7.07
CA SER A 21 7.41 -8.61 7.23
C SER A 21 8.64 -7.70 7.39
N ASN A 22 9.61 -8.14 8.19
CA ASN A 22 10.85 -7.40 8.37
C ASN A 22 11.66 -7.24 7.07
N SER A 23 11.45 -8.13 6.11
CA SER A 23 12.13 -8.09 4.81
C SER A 23 11.26 -7.49 3.70
N ALA A 24 10.16 -6.84 4.06
CA ALA A 24 9.19 -6.32 3.09
C ALA A 24 9.68 -5.10 2.33
N ARG A 25 9.05 -4.88 1.17
CA ARG A 25 9.17 -3.63 0.42
C ARG A 25 7.81 -2.97 0.34
N TYR A 26 7.78 -1.67 0.56
CA TYR A 26 6.59 -0.84 0.35
C TYR A 26 6.89 0.18 -0.73
N ILE A 27 6.07 0.16 -1.77
CA ILE A 27 6.24 1.06 -2.92
C ILE A 27 5.02 1.96 -2.98
N GLY A 28 5.23 3.24 -2.73
CA GLY A 28 4.17 4.24 -2.76
C GLY A 28 3.93 4.79 -4.15
N THR A 29 3.09 5.82 -4.22
CA THR A 29 2.63 6.37 -5.50
C THR A 29 3.67 7.20 -6.23
N ASP A 30 4.62 7.79 -5.53
CA ASP A 30 5.70 8.56 -6.13
C ASP A 30 6.87 7.65 -6.48
N THR A 31 7.57 7.95 -7.58
CA THR A 31 8.68 7.12 -8.05
C THR A 31 9.81 7.01 -7.03
N SER A 32 9.96 7.98 -6.13
CA SER A 32 10.96 7.96 -5.07
C SER A 32 10.60 7.03 -3.91
N GLU A 33 9.36 6.56 -3.84
CA GLU A 33 8.85 5.82 -2.69
C GLU A 33 8.98 4.31 -2.88
N ASN A 34 10.17 3.79 -2.64
CA ASN A 34 10.44 2.35 -2.63
C ASN A 34 11.27 2.08 -1.36
N TRP A 35 10.57 1.66 -0.31
CA TRP A 35 11.12 1.61 1.04
C TRP A 35 11.24 0.20 1.60
N THR A 36 12.29 0.00 2.39
CA THR A 36 12.32 -1.10 3.35
C THR A 36 11.32 -0.81 4.47
N LYS A 37 11.03 -1.82 5.28
CA LYS A 37 10.14 -1.62 6.44
C LYS A 37 10.64 -0.49 7.35
N LYS A 38 11.93 -0.44 7.63
CA LYS A 38 12.54 0.59 8.48
C LYS A 38 12.38 1.99 7.89
N GLU A 39 12.65 2.13 6.60
CA GLU A 39 12.49 3.41 5.92
C GLU A 39 11.04 3.88 5.93
N PHE A 40 10.11 2.95 5.71
CA PHE A 40 8.68 3.27 5.75
C PHE A 40 8.25 3.65 7.17
N GLN A 41 8.73 2.95 8.20
CA GLN A 41 8.47 3.32 9.59
C GLN A 41 8.96 4.73 9.90
N PHE A 42 10.14 5.07 9.44
CA PHE A 42 10.72 6.40 9.66
C PHE A 42 9.86 7.49 9.02
N PHE A 43 9.41 7.26 7.79
CA PHE A 43 8.51 8.17 7.08
C PHE A 43 7.16 8.33 7.80
N ALA A 44 6.57 7.21 8.21
CA ALA A 44 5.20 7.16 8.70
C ALA A 44 5.06 7.59 10.16
N LYS A 45 6.11 7.40 10.98
CA LYS A 45 6.04 7.62 12.43
C LYS A 45 5.47 8.99 12.80
N PRO A 46 5.96 10.13 12.23
CA PRO A 46 5.40 11.44 12.57
C PRO A 46 3.90 11.55 12.23
N LEU A 47 3.47 10.93 11.13
CA LEU A 47 2.07 10.98 10.70
C LEU A 47 1.18 10.20 11.66
N PHE A 48 1.64 9.02 12.10
CA PHE A 48 0.90 8.22 13.07
C PHE A 48 0.84 8.91 14.44
N ASP A 49 1.94 9.52 14.88
CA ASP A 49 1.98 10.23 16.15
C ASP A 49 1.00 11.42 16.18
N LYS A 50 0.85 12.11 15.06
CA LYS A 50 -0.07 13.24 14.90
C LYS A 50 -1.49 12.82 14.54
N LYS A 51 -1.74 11.53 14.38
CA LYS A 51 -3.00 10.96 13.90
C LYS A 51 -3.43 11.56 12.54
N LYS A 52 -2.46 11.86 11.69
CA LYS A 52 -2.66 12.37 10.32
C LYS A 52 -2.32 11.28 9.31
N THR A 53 -2.93 10.12 9.50
CA THR A 53 -2.76 8.95 8.66
C THR A 53 -3.79 8.91 7.54
N TRP A 54 -3.75 7.85 6.75
CA TRP A 54 -4.63 7.68 5.61
C TRP A 54 -5.76 6.70 5.94
N ASN A 55 -6.88 6.87 5.23
CA ASN A 55 -8.05 6.01 5.34
C ASN A 55 -8.38 5.48 3.95
N PHE A 56 -7.96 4.25 3.68
CA PHE A 56 -8.22 3.58 2.40
C PHE A 56 -9.40 2.63 2.57
N LYS A 57 -10.42 2.80 1.73
CA LYS A 57 -11.59 1.93 1.73
C LYS A 57 -11.50 0.94 0.59
N THR A 58 -11.57 -0.34 0.89
CA THR A 58 -11.51 -1.39 -0.13
C THR A 58 -12.79 -1.40 -0.95
N LEU A 59 -12.66 -1.24 -2.25
CA LEU A 59 -13.77 -1.36 -3.20
C LEU A 59 -13.87 -2.78 -3.73
N LYS A 60 -12.72 -3.41 -4.01
CA LYS A 60 -12.66 -4.77 -4.54
C LYS A 60 -11.29 -5.36 -4.22
N ARG A 61 -11.24 -6.68 -3.97
CA ARG A 61 -9.98 -7.40 -3.76
C ARG A 61 -10.04 -8.77 -4.38
N ASN A 62 -8.97 -9.15 -5.06
CA ASN A 62 -8.79 -10.48 -5.62
C ASN A 62 -7.59 -11.14 -4.95
N LEU A 63 -7.77 -12.38 -4.49
CA LEU A 63 -6.73 -13.15 -3.81
C LEU A 63 -6.41 -14.41 -4.62
N PHE A 64 -5.13 -14.72 -4.71
CA PHE A 64 -4.62 -15.91 -5.41
C PHE A 64 -3.63 -16.61 -4.51
N PHE A 65 -3.70 -17.95 -4.45
CA PHE A 65 -2.92 -18.75 -3.51
C PHE A 65 -1.88 -19.58 -4.24
N SER A 66 -0.67 -19.70 -3.66
CA SER A 66 0.30 -20.67 -4.13
C SER A 66 -0.18 -22.09 -3.85
N LYS A 67 0.42 -23.09 -4.52
CA LYS A 67 0.02 -24.49 -4.40
C LYS A 67 0.11 -25.01 -2.96
N ASP A 68 1.15 -24.59 -2.24
CA ASP A 68 1.37 -25.01 -0.84
C ASP A 68 0.71 -24.07 0.16
N SER A 69 -0.04 -23.07 -0.31
CA SER A 69 -0.75 -22.07 0.52
C SER A 69 0.17 -21.27 1.45
N SER A 70 1.46 -21.16 1.13
CA SER A 70 2.39 -20.35 1.93
C SER A 70 2.50 -18.91 1.44
N ILE A 71 2.03 -18.63 0.23
CA ILE A 71 2.08 -17.31 -0.39
C ILE A 71 0.71 -16.99 -0.98
N ILE A 72 0.27 -15.76 -0.75
CA ILE A 72 -0.90 -15.17 -1.39
C ILE A 72 -0.43 -13.94 -2.15
N TRP A 73 -0.76 -13.87 -3.45
CA TRP A 73 -0.63 -12.59 -4.14
C TRP A 73 -2.03 -12.02 -4.37
N PHE A 74 -2.12 -10.70 -4.41
CA PHE A 74 -3.42 -10.04 -4.46
C PHE A 74 -3.34 -8.73 -5.21
N ASP A 75 -4.50 -8.29 -5.68
CA ASP A 75 -4.70 -6.92 -6.11
C ASP A 75 -5.98 -6.38 -5.47
N GLU A 76 -6.07 -5.06 -5.34
CA GLU A 76 -7.22 -4.42 -4.74
C GLU A 76 -7.45 -3.03 -5.36
N LEU A 77 -8.70 -2.62 -5.38
CA LEU A 77 -9.07 -1.25 -5.70
C LEU A 77 -9.50 -0.56 -4.41
N LEU A 78 -9.02 0.66 -4.22
CA LEU A 78 -9.20 1.42 -2.99
C LEU A 78 -9.77 2.79 -3.30
N ASP A 79 -10.68 3.25 -2.46
CA ASP A 79 -11.13 4.64 -2.45
C ASP A 79 -10.26 5.40 -1.44
N THR A 80 -9.55 6.41 -1.90
CA THR A 80 -8.58 7.15 -1.11
C THR A 80 -8.75 8.65 -1.31
N TRP A 81 -8.01 9.45 -0.52
CA TRP A 81 -7.96 10.90 -0.71
C TRP A 81 -7.40 11.29 -2.09
N MET A 82 -6.68 10.38 -2.74
CA MET A 82 -6.14 10.56 -4.09
C MET A 82 -7.11 10.08 -5.18
N GLY A 83 -8.34 9.73 -4.81
CA GLY A 83 -9.28 9.07 -5.69
C GLY A 83 -9.07 7.57 -5.70
N GLU A 84 -9.44 6.92 -6.81
CA GLU A 84 -9.32 5.48 -6.92
C GLU A 84 -7.86 5.08 -7.12
N CYS A 85 -7.38 4.18 -6.26
CA CYS A 85 -6.02 3.65 -6.32
C CYS A 85 -6.06 2.14 -6.46
N ARG A 86 -4.96 1.58 -6.95
CA ARG A 86 -4.74 0.14 -6.99
C ARG A 86 -3.64 -0.22 -6.02
N GLY A 87 -3.92 -1.20 -5.15
CA GLY A 87 -2.90 -1.85 -4.35
C GLY A 87 -2.67 -3.24 -4.90
N SER A 88 -1.45 -3.71 -4.80
CA SER A 88 -1.12 -5.09 -5.13
C SER A 88 0.05 -5.54 -4.28
N GLY A 89 0.16 -6.84 -4.05
CA GLY A 89 1.27 -7.29 -3.23
C GLY A 89 1.27 -8.77 -2.98
N ILE A 90 2.10 -9.15 -2.02
CA ILE A 90 2.34 -10.52 -1.64
C ILE A 90 2.25 -10.63 -0.13
N LEU A 91 1.49 -11.63 0.33
CA LEU A 91 1.46 -12.07 1.72
C LEU A 91 2.22 -13.38 1.81
N GLU A 92 3.07 -13.49 2.81
CA GLU A 92 3.84 -14.71 3.07
C GLU A 92 3.56 -15.19 4.48
N LYS A 93 3.39 -16.50 4.64
CA LYS A 93 3.16 -17.09 5.95
C LYS A 93 4.48 -17.22 6.69
N GLU A 94 4.57 -16.56 7.84
CA GLU A 94 5.74 -16.60 8.72
C GLU A 94 5.28 -17.05 10.10
N LYS A 95 5.79 -18.19 10.58
CA LYS A 95 5.44 -18.73 11.92
C LYS A 95 3.93 -18.76 12.17
N ASN A 96 3.18 -19.27 11.20
CA ASN A 96 1.72 -19.39 11.24
C ASN A 96 0.97 -18.04 11.20
N GLU A 97 1.65 -16.93 10.90
CA GLU A 97 1.04 -15.63 10.71
C GLU A 97 1.27 -15.14 9.29
N TRP A 98 0.26 -14.51 8.71
CA TRP A 98 0.40 -13.89 7.40
C TRP A 98 1.02 -12.52 7.56
N LYS A 99 2.12 -12.27 6.84
CA LYS A 99 2.81 -10.98 6.83
C LYS A 99 2.84 -10.41 5.42
N ILE A 100 2.75 -9.08 5.32
CA ILE A 100 2.86 -8.38 4.04
C ILE A 100 4.35 -8.37 3.66
N LYS A 101 4.66 -9.02 2.55
CA LYS A 101 6.02 -9.14 2.03
C LYS A 101 6.33 -8.06 1.01
N HIS A 102 5.34 -7.66 0.26
CA HIS A 102 5.48 -6.69 -0.83
C HIS A 102 4.15 -5.97 -1.01
N TYR A 103 4.19 -4.65 -1.14
CA TYR A 103 2.99 -3.88 -1.42
C TYR A 103 3.32 -2.73 -2.37
N VAL A 104 2.50 -2.56 -3.39
CA VAL A 104 2.60 -1.47 -4.35
C VAL A 104 1.27 -0.73 -4.36
N LEU A 105 1.34 0.58 -4.15
CA LEU A 105 0.18 1.46 -4.26
C LEU A 105 0.37 2.37 -5.47
N SER A 106 -0.63 2.45 -6.34
CA SER A 106 -0.59 3.35 -7.49
C SER A 106 -1.94 4.01 -7.70
N VAL A 107 -1.91 5.24 -8.21
CA VAL A 107 -3.13 5.97 -8.56
C VAL A 107 -3.66 5.41 -9.86
N ALA A 108 -4.92 4.98 -9.87
CA ALA A 108 -5.57 4.47 -11.07
C ALA A 108 -6.04 5.65 -11.93
N ILE A 109 -5.60 5.68 -13.19
CA ILE A 109 -5.96 6.75 -14.12
C ILE A 109 -6.84 6.15 -15.22
N PRO A 110 -8.05 6.69 -15.46
CA PRO A 110 -8.85 6.27 -16.59
C PRO A 110 -8.11 6.48 -17.90
N ASN A 111 -8.22 5.54 -18.82
CA ASN A 111 -7.49 5.59 -20.09
C ASN A 111 -7.78 6.86 -20.89
N ASP A 112 -9.00 7.37 -20.83
CA ASP A 112 -9.39 8.59 -21.55
C ASP A 112 -8.79 9.87 -20.95
N LYS A 113 -8.16 9.78 -19.77
CA LYS A 113 -7.51 10.91 -19.08
C LYS A 113 -5.99 10.91 -19.24
N ILE A 114 -5.42 9.92 -19.89
CA ILE A 114 -3.96 9.74 -19.94
C ILE A 114 -3.25 10.94 -20.56
N GLN A 115 -3.79 11.53 -21.62
CA GLN A 115 -3.15 12.66 -22.29
C GLN A 115 -3.07 13.88 -21.38
N GLN A 116 -4.11 14.11 -20.58
CA GLN A 116 -4.13 15.19 -19.60
C GLN A 116 -3.07 14.98 -18.51
N ILE A 117 -2.93 13.73 -18.03
CA ILE A 117 -1.94 13.39 -17.01
C ILE A 117 -0.52 13.55 -17.55
N ILE A 118 -0.27 13.14 -18.79
CA ILE A 118 1.04 13.31 -19.43
C ILE A 118 1.43 14.79 -19.46
N ALA A 119 0.49 15.65 -19.85
CA ALA A 119 0.73 17.09 -19.89
C ALA A 119 1.08 17.67 -18.51
N ILE A 120 0.32 17.28 -17.48
CA ILE A 120 0.58 17.70 -16.09
C ILE A 120 1.95 17.23 -15.62
N LYS A 121 2.32 15.98 -15.90
CA LYS A 121 3.62 15.43 -15.49
C LYS A 121 4.79 16.18 -16.15
N LYS A 122 4.64 16.57 -17.41
CA LYS A 122 5.66 17.37 -18.10
C LYS A 122 5.84 18.74 -17.45
N ASP A 123 4.73 19.38 -17.07
CA ASP A 123 4.78 20.69 -16.41
C ASP A 123 5.48 20.60 -15.06
N SER A 124 5.31 19.50 -14.33
CA SER A 124 5.87 19.32 -13.00
C SER A 124 7.37 18.98 -12.99
N THR A 125 8.00 18.77 -14.16
CA THR A 125 9.42 18.40 -14.25
C THR A 125 10.36 19.60 -14.40
N HIS A 126 9.83 20.79 -14.37
CA HIS A 126 10.62 22.04 -14.52
C HIS A 126 11.45 22.39 -13.29
#